data_2d45ba425e8a5251a53392c7e34ca45a
#
_entry.id   2d45ba425e8a5251a53392c7e34ca45a
#
_cell.length_a   1.000
_cell.length_b   1.000
_cell.length_c   1.000
_cell.angle_alpha   90.00
_cell.angle_beta   90.00
_cell.angle_gamma   90.00
#
_symmetry.space_group_name_H-M   'P 1'
#
loop_
_entity.id
_entity.type
_entity.pdbx_description
1 polymer ?
#
loop_
_entity_poly.entity_id
_entity_poly.type
_entity_poly.pdbx_seq_one_letter_code
_entity_poly.pdbx_strand_id
1 'polypeptide(L)'
;MGTIIGEGITFDDVLLVPQYSEVTPNMIELQTHLTKKIVLNIPMMSAVMDTVTESKMAIAMARQGGIGIIHKNMSIEAQADEVDKVKRSENGVITDPFYLSPDHTLQDADNLMAKFKISGVPITKDGKLVGIITNRDLKFETDFTKKISESMTSENLITAPEGITLDEAKKILAKARKEKLPIVDKDYNLKGLITIKDIEKQIKYPLSAKDDQGRLLCGAGVGITGNMMERVDALVKSHVDVIVVDSAHGHSKNILEAVKKIKAAYPDLQIIAGNIATGAAAKALIEAGADAVKVGIGPGSICTTRVVAGIGVPQITAIMDCYKVAKEYGVPVIADGGIKYSGDMTKALAAGANVCMMGSMFAGCDEAPGTFELYQGRKYKVYRGMGSIAAMENGSKDRYFQEGAKKLVPEGVEGRVAYKGTLEDTVFQLVGGIRSGMGYCGCKTIEDLKENGQFVKITAASLKESHPHDIHITKEAPNYSTDDK
;
A
#
# COMPACT_ATOMS: atom_id res chain seq x y z
N MET A 1 15.19 -35.79 18.14
CA MET A 1 16.43 -35.25 17.54
C MET A 1 16.01 -34.39 16.34
N GLY A 2 16.50 -33.15 16.24
CA GLY A 2 16.20 -32.30 15.11
C GLY A 2 16.80 -32.85 13.81
N THR A 3 16.17 -32.51 12.66
CA THR A 3 16.60 -32.98 11.34
C THR A 3 16.97 -31.80 10.45
N ILE A 4 18.09 -31.91 9.73
CA ILE A 4 18.45 -30.95 8.67
C ILE A 4 17.68 -31.37 7.41
N ILE A 5 16.76 -30.49 6.94
CA ILE A 5 15.90 -30.77 5.78
C ILE A 5 16.42 -30.19 4.46
N GLY A 6 17.46 -29.35 4.51
CA GLY A 6 18.03 -28.74 3.33
C GLY A 6 18.91 -27.54 3.64
N GLU A 7 19.35 -26.87 2.57
CA GLU A 7 20.12 -25.63 2.60
C GLU A 7 19.21 -24.42 2.30
N GLY A 8 19.33 -23.35 3.09
CA GLY A 8 18.56 -22.12 2.90
C GLY A 8 19.34 -21.10 2.10
N ILE A 9 18.67 -20.43 1.16
CA ILE A 9 19.23 -19.45 0.22
C ILE A 9 18.49 -18.11 0.37
N THR A 10 19.24 -17.01 0.52
CA THR A 10 18.71 -15.64 0.52
C THR A 10 19.12 -14.86 -0.72
N PHE A 11 18.71 -13.58 -0.81
CA PHE A 11 19.01 -12.73 -1.97
C PHE A 11 20.50 -12.57 -2.24
N ASP A 12 21.32 -12.51 -1.19
CA ASP A 12 22.77 -12.35 -1.32
C ASP A 12 23.51 -13.62 -1.76
N ASP A 13 22.83 -14.77 -1.77
CA ASP A 13 23.43 -16.07 -2.16
C ASP A 13 23.27 -16.38 -3.65
N VAL A 14 22.53 -15.58 -4.39
CA VAL A 14 22.20 -15.86 -5.79
C VAL A 14 22.27 -14.61 -6.68
N LEU A 15 22.53 -14.84 -7.97
CA LEU A 15 22.31 -13.87 -9.05
C LEU A 15 21.42 -14.49 -10.12
N LEU A 16 20.66 -13.66 -10.83
CA LEU A 16 19.95 -14.08 -12.04
C LEU A 16 20.92 -14.12 -13.21
N VAL A 17 20.82 -15.19 -14.01
CA VAL A 17 21.65 -15.38 -15.19
C VAL A 17 21.07 -14.58 -16.35
N PRO A 18 21.84 -13.70 -17.00
CA PRO A 18 21.37 -12.97 -18.18
C PRO A 18 21.12 -13.95 -19.33
N GLN A 19 20.06 -13.68 -20.10
CA GLN A 19 19.65 -14.54 -21.22
C GLN A 19 19.50 -13.70 -22.49
N TYR A 20 19.34 -14.37 -23.65
CA TYR A 20 19.00 -13.66 -24.89
C TYR A 20 17.74 -12.82 -24.70
N SER A 21 17.78 -11.57 -25.14
CA SER A 21 16.69 -10.63 -24.95
C SER A 21 16.38 -9.83 -26.21
N GLU A 22 15.13 -9.80 -26.56
CA GLU A 22 14.55 -8.85 -27.54
C GLU A 22 13.72 -7.76 -26.83
N VAL A 23 13.75 -7.73 -25.48
CA VAL A 23 12.92 -6.87 -24.63
C VAL A 23 13.76 -5.72 -24.11
N THR A 24 13.31 -4.49 -24.35
CA THR A 24 13.89 -3.27 -23.77
C THR A 24 13.09 -2.85 -22.52
N PRO A 25 13.68 -2.08 -21.58
CA PRO A 25 13.02 -1.71 -20.34
C PRO A 25 11.64 -1.03 -20.50
N ASN A 26 11.42 -0.31 -21.58
CA ASN A 26 10.15 0.37 -21.89
C ASN A 26 9.04 -0.58 -22.40
N MET A 27 9.40 -1.80 -22.82
CA MET A 27 8.45 -2.83 -23.26
C MET A 27 7.96 -3.71 -22.11
N ILE A 28 8.53 -3.57 -20.91
CA ILE A 28 8.27 -4.43 -19.76
C ILE A 28 6.98 -4.03 -19.05
N GLU A 29 6.13 -5.00 -18.80
CA GLU A 29 4.86 -4.89 -18.11
C GLU A 29 5.03 -5.37 -16.67
N LEU A 30 4.78 -4.47 -15.71
CA LEU A 30 4.93 -4.76 -14.27
C LEU A 30 3.61 -5.09 -13.57
N GLN A 31 2.51 -5.17 -14.32
CA GLN A 31 1.22 -5.53 -13.78
C GLN A 31 1.26 -6.93 -13.16
N THR A 32 0.67 -7.08 -11.99
CA THR A 32 0.68 -8.33 -11.23
C THR A 32 -0.52 -8.49 -10.34
N HIS A 33 -0.87 -9.72 -10.00
CA HIS A 33 -1.92 -10.02 -9.03
C HIS A 33 -1.42 -9.86 -7.59
N LEU A 34 -2.10 -9.02 -6.81
CA LEU A 34 -1.93 -8.92 -5.35
C LEU A 34 -2.69 -10.03 -4.64
N THR A 35 -3.92 -10.26 -5.08
CA THR A 35 -4.82 -11.33 -4.62
C THR A 35 -5.48 -11.97 -5.82
N LYS A 36 -6.37 -12.93 -5.60
CA LYS A 36 -7.13 -13.55 -6.70
C LYS A 36 -7.92 -12.55 -7.54
N LYS A 37 -8.35 -11.42 -6.94
CA LYS A 37 -9.22 -10.42 -7.61
C LYS A 37 -8.54 -9.06 -7.81
N ILE A 38 -7.56 -8.70 -6.97
CA ILE A 38 -6.91 -7.39 -7.02
C ILE A 38 -5.64 -7.47 -7.86
N VAL A 39 -5.52 -6.55 -8.82
CA VAL A 39 -4.36 -6.37 -9.68
C VAL A 39 -3.68 -5.04 -9.37
N LEU A 40 -2.36 -5.06 -9.28
CA LEU A 40 -1.52 -3.87 -9.15
C LEU A 40 -0.79 -3.57 -10.45
N ASN A 41 -0.47 -2.31 -10.70
CA ASN A 41 0.27 -1.87 -11.89
C ASN A 41 1.79 -1.92 -11.69
N ILE A 42 2.26 -2.01 -10.44
CA ILE A 42 3.65 -2.31 -10.07
C ILE A 42 3.69 -3.32 -8.92
N PRO A 43 4.72 -4.17 -8.81
CA PRO A 43 4.79 -5.23 -7.82
C PRO A 43 5.25 -4.74 -6.44
N MET A 44 4.65 -3.66 -5.93
CA MET A 44 5.11 -2.99 -4.70
C MET A 44 3.99 -2.77 -3.71
N MET A 45 4.32 -3.02 -2.44
CA MET A 45 3.43 -2.84 -1.29
C MET A 45 4.21 -2.23 -0.13
N SER A 46 3.68 -1.17 0.51
CA SER A 46 4.29 -0.64 1.73
C SER A 46 3.84 -1.43 2.97
N ALA A 47 4.79 -1.67 3.87
CA ALA A 47 4.62 -2.59 5.01
C ALA A 47 3.62 -2.08 6.04
N VAL A 48 2.92 -3.03 6.67
CA VAL A 48 1.93 -2.83 7.75
C VAL A 48 2.62 -2.50 9.08
N MET A 49 3.34 -1.37 9.11
CA MET A 49 4.18 -0.94 10.23
C MET A 49 3.90 0.51 10.61
N ASP A 50 3.92 0.81 11.90
CA ASP A 50 3.54 2.11 12.46
C ASP A 50 4.54 3.25 12.16
N THR A 51 5.70 2.93 11.60
CA THR A 51 6.67 3.92 11.08
C THR A 51 6.78 3.90 9.55
N VAL A 52 5.88 3.19 8.85
CA VAL A 52 5.91 3.06 7.38
C VAL A 52 4.61 3.52 6.73
N THR A 53 3.46 2.98 7.13
CA THR A 53 2.22 3.16 6.35
C THR A 53 1.05 3.70 7.16
N GLU A 54 0.74 4.96 6.93
CA GLU A 54 -0.55 5.61 7.19
C GLU A 54 -1.11 6.16 5.88
N SER A 55 -2.19 6.93 5.91
CA SER A 55 -2.89 7.40 4.70
C SER A 55 -1.99 8.13 3.69
N LYS A 56 -1.03 8.94 4.13
CA LYS A 56 -0.11 9.64 3.22
C LYS A 56 0.71 8.65 2.36
N MET A 57 1.32 7.66 3.00
CA MET A 57 2.09 6.61 2.33
C MET A 57 1.19 5.77 1.43
N ALA A 58 0.02 5.37 1.92
CA ALA A 58 -0.92 4.54 1.16
C ALA A 58 -1.42 5.27 -0.11
N ILE A 59 -1.74 6.57 -0.02
CA ILE A 59 -2.12 7.41 -1.16
C ILE A 59 -0.96 7.48 -2.17
N ALA A 60 0.25 7.79 -1.72
CA ALA A 60 1.40 7.93 -2.60
C ALA A 60 1.74 6.60 -3.29
N MET A 61 1.70 5.47 -2.57
CA MET A 61 1.95 4.14 -3.13
C MET A 61 0.89 3.73 -4.17
N ALA A 62 -0.39 3.97 -3.89
CA ALA A 62 -1.46 3.66 -4.82
C ALA A 62 -1.39 4.54 -6.10
N ARG A 63 -0.98 5.80 -5.99
CA ARG A 63 -0.72 6.69 -7.14
C ARG A 63 0.39 6.16 -8.05
N GLN A 64 1.40 5.52 -7.50
CA GLN A 64 2.47 4.90 -8.27
C GLN A 64 2.06 3.53 -8.86
N GLY A 65 0.89 3.01 -8.51
CA GLY A 65 0.37 1.74 -9.03
C GLY A 65 0.55 0.54 -8.10
N GLY A 66 1.07 0.74 -6.90
CA GLY A 66 1.17 -0.24 -5.82
C GLY A 66 0.02 -0.14 -4.82
N ILE A 67 0.23 -0.61 -3.58
CA ILE A 67 -0.76 -0.50 -2.49
C ILE A 67 -0.07 -0.27 -1.15
N GLY A 68 -0.69 0.55 -0.30
CA GLY A 68 -0.27 0.72 1.09
C GLY A 68 -1.17 -0.04 2.06
N ILE A 69 -0.56 -0.62 3.11
CA ILE A 69 -1.30 -1.35 4.15
C ILE A 69 -1.25 -0.56 5.45
N ILE A 70 -2.38 0.03 5.83
CA ILE A 70 -2.50 0.82 7.06
C ILE A 70 -2.28 -0.07 8.28
N HIS A 71 -1.38 0.34 9.18
CA HIS A 71 -1.07 -0.41 10.39
C HIS A 71 -2.21 -0.36 11.43
N LYS A 72 -2.20 -1.32 12.37
CA LYS A 72 -3.24 -1.44 13.41
C LYS A 72 -2.87 -0.83 14.77
N ASN A 73 -1.68 -0.26 14.93
CA ASN A 73 -1.23 0.34 16.20
C ASN A 73 -1.93 1.70 16.45
N MET A 74 -3.24 1.69 16.40
CA MET A 74 -4.15 2.81 16.65
C MET A 74 -5.55 2.27 16.97
N SER A 75 -6.46 3.14 17.41
CA SER A 75 -7.85 2.73 17.65
C SER A 75 -8.53 2.22 16.37
N ILE A 76 -9.64 1.51 16.52
CA ILE A 76 -10.44 1.01 15.39
C ILE A 76 -10.92 2.18 14.53
N GLU A 77 -11.41 3.23 15.17
CA GLU A 77 -11.94 4.43 14.50
C GLU A 77 -10.82 5.19 13.76
N ALA A 78 -9.65 5.32 14.38
CA ALA A 78 -8.50 6.00 13.76
C ALA A 78 -8.01 5.25 12.51
N GLN A 79 -7.96 3.91 12.57
CA GLN A 79 -7.55 3.10 11.42
C GLN A 79 -8.58 3.17 10.28
N ALA A 80 -9.88 3.13 10.62
CA ALA A 80 -10.96 3.30 9.67
C ALA A 80 -10.94 4.69 9.01
N ASP A 81 -10.63 5.75 9.78
CA ASP A 81 -10.46 7.12 9.27
C ASP A 81 -9.25 7.23 8.33
N GLU A 82 -8.13 6.55 8.64
CA GLU A 82 -6.97 6.51 7.73
C GLU A 82 -7.33 5.82 6.39
N VAL A 83 -8.09 4.74 6.41
CA VAL A 83 -8.60 4.09 5.19
C VAL A 83 -9.55 5.02 4.43
N ASP A 84 -10.50 5.67 5.10
CA ASP A 84 -11.45 6.61 4.50
C ASP A 84 -10.72 7.78 3.82
N LYS A 85 -9.65 8.32 4.44
CA LYS A 85 -8.79 9.35 3.82
C LYS A 85 -8.18 8.88 2.49
N VAL A 86 -7.75 7.64 2.39
CA VAL A 86 -7.23 7.07 1.13
C VAL A 86 -8.34 6.96 0.10
N LYS A 87 -9.48 6.38 0.46
CA LYS A 87 -10.62 6.17 -0.43
C LYS A 87 -11.23 7.47 -0.94
N ARG A 88 -11.15 8.55 -0.16
CA ARG A 88 -11.62 9.89 -0.56
C ARG A 88 -10.57 10.76 -1.25
N SER A 89 -9.30 10.36 -1.26
CA SER A 89 -8.22 11.18 -1.81
C SER A 89 -8.28 11.36 -3.33
N GLU A 90 -8.80 10.37 -4.04
CA GLU A 90 -9.03 10.40 -5.48
C GLU A 90 -10.30 9.63 -5.83
N ASN A 91 -11.12 10.28 -6.62
CA ASN A 91 -12.30 9.68 -7.21
C ASN A 91 -12.31 10.04 -8.70
N GLY A 92 -12.65 9.12 -9.56
CA GLY A 92 -12.95 9.46 -10.95
C GLY A 92 -14.24 10.29 -10.99
N VAL A 93 -15.32 9.70 -10.52
CA VAL A 93 -16.58 10.36 -10.18
C VAL A 93 -16.80 10.12 -8.69
N ILE A 94 -16.92 11.18 -7.89
CA ILE A 94 -17.32 11.07 -6.48
C ILE A 94 -18.78 10.65 -6.47
N THR A 95 -19.08 9.37 -6.24
CA THR A 95 -20.44 8.79 -6.31
C THR A 95 -21.31 9.10 -5.10
N ASP A 96 -20.70 9.54 -3.98
CA ASP A 96 -21.39 9.97 -2.76
C ASP A 96 -20.76 11.31 -2.30
N PRO A 97 -21.00 12.42 -3.02
CA PRO A 97 -20.42 13.69 -2.66
C PRO A 97 -21.07 14.24 -1.39
N PHE A 98 -20.29 14.90 -0.55
CA PHE A 98 -20.85 15.70 0.51
C PHE A 98 -21.80 16.75 -0.06
N TYR A 99 -22.96 16.92 0.55
CA TYR A 99 -23.92 17.95 0.20
C TYR A 99 -24.48 18.61 1.44
N LEU A 100 -24.99 19.82 1.28
CA LEU A 100 -25.70 20.57 2.30
C LEU A 100 -27.06 21.04 1.76
N SER A 101 -27.96 21.43 2.67
CA SER A 101 -29.23 22.06 2.32
C SER A 101 -29.04 23.58 2.17
N PRO A 102 -29.87 24.27 1.36
CA PRO A 102 -29.89 25.73 1.27
C PRO A 102 -30.10 26.46 2.62
N ASP A 103 -30.70 25.75 3.59
CA ASP A 103 -31.01 26.29 4.93
C ASP A 103 -29.86 26.19 5.94
N HIS A 104 -28.80 25.44 5.64
CA HIS A 104 -27.57 25.46 6.44
C HIS A 104 -26.88 26.81 6.37
N THR A 105 -25.99 27.08 7.33
CA THR A 105 -25.23 28.31 7.38
C THR A 105 -23.95 28.24 6.55
N LEU A 106 -23.39 29.40 6.23
CA LEU A 106 -22.06 29.46 5.59
C LEU A 106 -20.97 28.86 6.49
N GLN A 107 -21.15 28.95 7.82
CA GLN A 107 -20.26 28.34 8.80
C GLN A 107 -20.29 26.82 8.68
N ASP A 108 -21.45 26.20 8.45
CA ASP A 108 -21.56 24.76 8.24
C ASP A 108 -20.79 24.33 6.96
N ALA A 109 -20.90 25.14 5.89
CA ALA A 109 -20.16 24.88 4.66
C ALA A 109 -18.65 25.03 4.84
N ASP A 110 -18.19 26.06 5.54
CA ASP A 110 -16.77 26.29 5.83
C ASP A 110 -16.19 25.16 6.70
N ASN A 111 -16.88 24.78 7.77
CA ASN A 111 -16.50 23.68 8.63
C ASN A 111 -16.39 22.35 7.87
N LEU A 112 -17.35 22.05 6.99
CA LEU A 112 -17.34 20.85 6.16
C LEU A 112 -16.14 20.87 5.20
N MET A 113 -15.93 22.00 4.52
CA MET A 113 -14.82 22.16 3.57
C MET A 113 -13.47 22.08 4.27
N ALA A 114 -13.31 22.68 5.45
CA ALA A 114 -12.08 22.61 6.25
C ALA A 114 -11.80 21.19 6.75
N LYS A 115 -12.82 20.54 7.33
CA LYS A 115 -12.70 19.17 7.86
C LYS A 115 -12.24 18.16 6.79
N PHE A 116 -12.83 18.21 5.60
CA PHE A 116 -12.56 17.26 4.52
C PHE A 116 -11.60 17.77 3.46
N LYS A 117 -11.03 18.97 3.65
CA LYS A 117 -10.10 19.63 2.71
C LYS A 117 -10.63 19.72 1.28
N ILE A 118 -11.93 19.95 1.15
CA ILE A 118 -12.61 20.15 -0.13
C ILE A 118 -12.85 21.64 -0.39
N SER A 119 -12.95 22.03 -1.65
CA SER A 119 -13.05 23.44 -2.05
C SER A 119 -14.46 23.86 -2.52
N GLY A 120 -15.46 23.02 -2.28
CA GLY A 120 -16.85 23.32 -2.57
C GLY A 120 -17.76 22.13 -2.43
N VAL A 121 -19.02 22.41 -2.20
CA VAL A 121 -20.06 21.46 -1.81
C VAL A 121 -21.30 21.69 -2.66
N PRO A 122 -21.85 20.64 -3.34
CA PRO A 122 -23.17 20.69 -3.94
C PRO A 122 -24.25 20.97 -2.89
N ILE A 123 -25.25 21.75 -3.27
CA ILE A 123 -26.39 22.07 -2.41
C ILE A 123 -27.63 21.38 -2.95
N THR A 124 -28.29 20.60 -2.11
CA THR A 124 -29.47 19.82 -2.51
C THR A 124 -30.68 20.17 -1.65
N LYS A 125 -31.86 20.09 -2.27
CA LYS A 125 -33.15 20.13 -1.60
C LYS A 125 -33.95 18.90 -2.04
N ASP A 126 -34.35 18.09 -1.10
CA ASP A 126 -35.07 16.81 -1.35
C ASP A 126 -34.34 15.91 -2.38
N GLY A 127 -32.99 15.84 -2.26
CA GLY A 127 -32.13 15.05 -3.15
C GLY A 127 -31.79 15.75 -4.49
N LYS A 128 -32.52 16.77 -4.90
CA LYS A 128 -32.29 17.51 -6.16
C LYS A 128 -31.21 18.56 -5.99
N LEU A 129 -30.34 18.66 -6.97
CA LEU A 129 -29.31 19.71 -7.02
C LEU A 129 -29.97 21.08 -7.23
N VAL A 130 -29.76 22.01 -6.30
CA VAL A 130 -30.28 23.39 -6.36
C VAL A 130 -29.20 24.45 -6.39
N GLY A 131 -27.95 24.08 -6.12
CA GLY A 131 -26.83 25.02 -6.12
C GLY A 131 -25.49 24.36 -5.86
N ILE A 132 -24.48 25.18 -5.83
CA ILE A 132 -23.12 24.81 -5.38
C ILE A 132 -22.53 25.98 -4.61
N ILE A 133 -21.84 25.69 -3.50
CA ILE A 133 -21.06 26.68 -2.77
C ILE A 133 -19.58 26.28 -2.76
N THR A 134 -18.69 27.26 -2.91
CA THR A 134 -17.25 27.02 -3.04
C THR A 134 -16.45 27.97 -2.15
N ASN A 135 -15.17 27.69 -1.92
CA ASN A 135 -14.26 28.59 -1.22
C ASN A 135 -14.21 29.99 -1.85
N ARG A 136 -14.51 30.12 -3.16
CA ARG A 136 -14.56 31.41 -3.85
C ARG A 136 -15.73 32.24 -3.39
N ASP A 137 -16.88 31.61 -3.13
CA ASP A 137 -18.08 32.27 -2.63
C ASP A 137 -17.92 32.72 -1.17
N LEU A 138 -17.14 31.96 -0.36
CA LEU A 138 -16.86 32.27 1.04
C LEU A 138 -15.71 33.28 1.25
N LYS A 139 -14.84 33.45 0.26
CA LYS A 139 -13.57 34.19 0.42
C LYS A 139 -13.72 35.64 0.86
N PHE A 140 -14.82 36.29 0.49
CA PHE A 140 -15.08 37.69 0.79
C PHE A 140 -16.25 37.87 1.74
N GLU A 141 -16.79 36.78 2.28
CA GLU A 141 -17.91 36.84 3.22
C GLU A 141 -17.37 37.15 4.65
N THR A 142 -18.09 37.98 5.35
CA THR A 142 -17.77 38.38 6.73
C THR A 142 -18.78 37.87 7.74
N ASP A 143 -20.00 37.54 7.28
CA ASP A 143 -21.08 37.02 8.11
C ASP A 143 -21.39 35.56 7.78
N PHE A 144 -20.77 34.67 8.51
CA PHE A 144 -20.94 33.22 8.34
C PHE A 144 -22.23 32.65 8.95
N THR A 145 -23.07 33.50 9.58
CA THR A 145 -24.40 33.12 10.09
C THR A 145 -25.48 33.13 9.02
N LYS A 146 -25.19 33.73 7.85
CA LYS A 146 -26.08 33.72 6.68
C LYS A 146 -26.38 32.31 6.22
N LYS A 147 -27.55 32.12 5.58
CA LYS A 147 -27.90 30.87 4.91
C LYS A 147 -27.09 30.68 3.64
N ILE A 148 -26.79 29.41 3.32
CA ILE A 148 -26.11 29.03 2.07
C ILE A 148 -26.87 29.55 0.84
N SER A 149 -28.21 29.54 0.89
CA SER A 149 -29.07 30.04 -0.19
C SER A 149 -28.81 31.49 -0.60
N GLU A 150 -28.21 32.31 0.29
CA GLU A 150 -27.93 33.72 0.02
C GLU A 150 -26.61 33.95 -0.75
N SER A 151 -25.69 32.95 -0.72
CA SER A 151 -24.36 33.10 -1.29
C SER A 151 -24.00 31.98 -2.31
N MET A 152 -24.80 30.90 -2.40
CA MET A 152 -24.56 29.83 -3.35
C MET A 152 -24.77 30.26 -4.81
N THR A 153 -24.04 29.64 -5.74
CA THR A 153 -24.36 29.71 -7.16
C THR A 153 -25.56 28.78 -7.43
N SER A 154 -26.69 29.33 -7.83
CA SER A 154 -27.93 28.58 -8.16
C SER A 154 -28.35 28.69 -9.64
N GLU A 155 -27.91 29.77 -10.30
CA GLU A 155 -28.23 30.00 -11.71
C GLU A 155 -27.13 29.48 -12.63
N ASN A 156 -27.51 29.01 -13.85
CA ASN A 156 -26.60 28.48 -14.87
C ASN A 156 -25.65 27.40 -14.34
N LEU A 157 -26.17 26.49 -13.51
CA LEU A 157 -25.41 25.34 -13.03
C LEU A 157 -24.99 24.48 -14.20
N ILE A 158 -23.68 24.21 -14.28
CA ILE A 158 -23.14 23.26 -15.25
C ILE A 158 -23.18 21.89 -14.62
N THR A 159 -23.89 20.96 -15.24
CA THR A 159 -24.05 19.57 -14.79
C THR A 159 -23.77 18.61 -15.94
N ALA A 160 -23.61 17.33 -15.61
CA ALA A 160 -23.52 16.27 -16.61
C ALA A 160 -24.36 15.04 -16.18
N PRO A 161 -24.76 14.17 -17.11
CA PRO A 161 -25.48 12.95 -16.78
C PRO A 161 -24.54 11.88 -16.18
N GLU A 162 -25.14 10.89 -15.53
CA GLU A 162 -24.43 9.67 -15.11
C GLU A 162 -23.78 8.98 -16.33
N GLY A 163 -22.63 8.35 -16.11
CA GLY A 163 -21.88 7.62 -17.14
C GLY A 163 -20.99 8.49 -18.03
N ILE A 164 -20.91 9.81 -17.76
CA ILE A 164 -19.98 10.68 -18.48
C ILE A 164 -18.54 10.24 -18.26
N THR A 165 -17.72 10.27 -19.31
CA THR A 165 -16.27 10.02 -19.22
C THR A 165 -15.54 11.23 -18.65
N LEU A 166 -14.36 11.00 -18.04
CA LEU A 166 -13.54 12.10 -17.51
C LEU A 166 -13.03 13.03 -18.62
N ASP A 167 -12.80 12.53 -19.84
CA ASP A 167 -12.39 13.34 -20.99
C ASP A 167 -13.52 14.27 -21.45
N GLU A 168 -14.75 13.80 -21.45
CA GLU A 168 -15.93 14.63 -21.74
C GLU A 168 -16.15 15.65 -20.63
N ALA A 169 -16.04 15.24 -19.35
CA ALA A 169 -16.14 16.13 -18.21
C ALA A 169 -15.08 17.25 -18.26
N LYS A 170 -13.83 16.91 -18.65
CA LYS A 170 -12.76 17.88 -18.87
C LYS A 170 -13.12 18.94 -19.92
N LYS A 171 -13.70 18.52 -21.04
CA LYS A 171 -14.14 19.44 -22.12
C LYS A 171 -15.23 20.38 -21.63
N ILE A 172 -16.22 19.86 -20.88
CA ILE A 172 -17.30 20.66 -20.28
C ILE A 172 -16.74 21.67 -19.29
N LEU A 173 -15.91 21.24 -18.35
CA LEU A 173 -15.28 22.10 -17.35
C LEU A 173 -14.41 23.19 -17.97
N ALA A 174 -13.61 22.85 -18.98
CA ALA A 174 -12.77 23.79 -19.71
C ALA A 174 -13.61 24.85 -20.44
N LYS A 175 -14.65 24.45 -21.18
CA LYS A 175 -15.56 25.34 -21.88
C LYS A 175 -16.31 26.28 -20.93
N ALA A 176 -16.77 25.74 -19.79
CA ALA A 176 -17.52 26.49 -18.79
C ALA A 176 -16.60 27.32 -17.86
N ARG A 177 -15.27 27.11 -17.88
CA ARG A 177 -14.30 27.70 -16.95
C ARG A 177 -14.67 27.45 -15.47
N LYS A 178 -15.14 26.22 -15.17
CA LYS A 178 -15.54 25.78 -13.85
C LYS A 178 -14.59 24.69 -13.37
N GLU A 179 -14.48 24.51 -12.05
CA GLU A 179 -13.61 23.52 -11.42
C GLU A 179 -14.37 22.27 -10.96
N LYS A 180 -15.70 22.33 -10.91
CA LYS A 180 -16.57 21.28 -10.39
C LYS A 180 -17.75 21.04 -11.31
N LEU A 181 -18.06 19.77 -11.51
CA LEU A 181 -19.14 19.31 -12.39
C LEU A 181 -20.03 18.34 -11.61
N PRO A 182 -21.15 18.79 -11.04
CA PRO A 182 -22.13 17.90 -10.46
C PRO A 182 -22.71 16.95 -11.51
N ILE A 183 -22.85 15.68 -11.13
CA ILE A 183 -23.47 14.64 -11.94
C ILE A 183 -24.88 14.44 -11.43
N VAL A 184 -25.85 14.46 -12.33
CA VAL A 184 -27.28 14.36 -11.99
C VAL A 184 -27.97 13.30 -12.84
N ASP A 185 -29.04 12.72 -12.31
CA ASP A 185 -29.94 11.87 -13.08
C ASP A 185 -30.97 12.69 -13.88
N LYS A 186 -31.89 12.00 -14.54
CA LYS A 186 -32.95 12.63 -15.35
C LYS A 186 -33.92 13.49 -14.54
N ASP A 187 -34.06 13.23 -13.24
CA ASP A 187 -34.90 13.97 -12.30
C ASP A 187 -34.15 15.07 -11.59
N TYR A 188 -32.89 15.32 -11.99
CA TYR A 188 -31.97 16.31 -11.41
C TYR A 188 -31.51 15.99 -9.98
N ASN A 189 -31.60 14.72 -9.56
CA ASN A 189 -31.03 14.28 -8.28
C ASN A 189 -29.51 14.20 -8.40
N LEU A 190 -28.81 14.64 -7.35
CA LEU A 190 -27.35 14.57 -7.28
C LEU A 190 -26.92 13.12 -7.18
N LYS A 191 -26.06 12.68 -8.11
CA LYS A 191 -25.50 11.32 -8.21
C LYS A 191 -23.98 11.29 -8.06
N GLY A 192 -23.33 12.43 -8.26
CA GLY A 192 -21.89 12.49 -8.16
C GLY A 192 -21.34 13.89 -8.34
N LEU A 193 -20.03 13.97 -8.24
CA LEU A 193 -19.26 15.19 -8.46
C LEU A 193 -17.93 14.84 -9.12
N ILE A 194 -17.57 15.55 -10.18
CA ILE A 194 -16.24 15.49 -10.80
C ILE A 194 -15.55 16.83 -10.57
N THR A 195 -14.29 16.83 -10.19
CA THR A 195 -13.49 18.06 -10.07
C THR A 195 -12.32 18.07 -11.05
N ILE A 196 -11.89 19.26 -11.45
CA ILE A 196 -10.71 19.41 -12.30
C ILE A 196 -9.47 18.81 -11.68
N LYS A 197 -9.35 18.88 -10.34
CA LYS A 197 -8.24 18.27 -9.60
C LYS A 197 -8.19 16.75 -9.75
N ASP A 198 -9.32 16.07 -9.80
CA ASP A 198 -9.36 14.61 -9.98
C ASP A 198 -8.92 14.23 -11.41
N ILE A 199 -9.30 15.03 -12.39
CA ILE A 199 -8.84 14.86 -13.77
C ILE A 199 -7.33 15.11 -13.89
N GLU A 200 -6.80 16.17 -13.26
CA GLU A 200 -5.36 16.48 -13.25
C GLU A 200 -4.55 15.37 -12.58
N LYS A 201 -5.05 14.80 -11.47
CA LYS A 201 -4.41 13.67 -10.78
C LYS A 201 -4.38 12.42 -11.67
N GLN A 202 -5.44 12.14 -12.40
CA GLN A 202 -5.47 11.00 -13.32
C GLN A 202 -4.45 11.15 -14.45
N ILE A 203 -4.28 12.36 -14.97
CA ILE A 203 -3.26 12.65 -15.99
C ILE A 203 -1.86 12.53 -15.40
N LYS A 204 -1.66 13.02 -14.17
CA LYS A 204 -0.36 12.99 -13.48
C LYS A 204 0.04 11.56 -13.08
N TYR A 205 -0.94 10.74 -12.65
CA TYR A 205 -0.71 9.39 -12.14
C TYR A 205 -1.47 8.33 -12.95
N PRO A 206 -1.08 8.10 -14.22
CA PRO A 206 -1.82 7.19 -15.12
C PRO A 206 -1.77 5.72 -14.68
N LEU A 207 -0.78 5.35 -13.85
CA LEU A 207 -0.61 3.99 -13.32
C LEU A 207 -1.29 3.79 -11.96
N SER A 208 -2.05 4.76 -11.44
CA SER A 208 -2.70 4.62 -10.13
C SER A 208 -3.47 3.31 -10.01
N ALA A 209 -3.26 2.61 -8.89
CA ALA A 209 -4.02 1.41 -8.54
C ALA A 209 -5.38 1.83 -7.96
N LYS A 210 -6.46 1.49 -8.64
CA LYS A 210 -7.83 1.93 -8.33
C LYS A 210 -8.80 0.77 -8.33
N ASP A 211 -9.86 0.92 -7.51
CA ASP A 211 -11.02 0.04 -7.53
C ASP A 211 -11.96 0.36 -8.71
N ASP A 212 -13.02 -0.44 -8.86
CA ASP A 212 -14.01 -0.28 -9.93
C ASP A 212 -14.79 1.06 -9.87
N GLN A 213 -14.72 1.76 -8.74
CA GLN A 213 -15.31 3.10 -8.57
C GLN A 213 -14.30 4.23 -8.80
N GLY A 214 -13.08 3.91 -9.23
CA GLY A 214 -12.01 4.88 -9.50
C GLY A 214 -11.33 5.44 -8.24
N ARG A 215 -11.56 4.83 -7.05
CA ARG A 215 -10.91 5.21 -5.80
C ARG A 215 -9.60 4.46 -5.64
N LEU A 216 -8.60 5.09 -5.01
CA LEU A 216 -7.31 4.44 -4.75
C LEU A 216 -7.48 3.16 -3.93
N LEU A 217 -6.72 2.12 -4.29
CA LEU A 217 -6.66 0.88 -3.52
C LEU A 217 -5.98 1.11 -2.17
N CYS A 218 -6.56 0.51 -1.13
CA CYS A 218 -6.05 0.57 0.23
C CYS A 218 -6.25 -0.75 0.96
N GLY A 219 -5.21 -1.21 1.64
CA GLY A 219 -5.31 -2.33 2.56
C GLY A 219 -5.15 -1.90 4.01
N ALA A 220 -5.55 -2.76 4.94
CA ALA A 220 -5.39 -2.54 6.36
C ALA A 220 -5.01 -3.82 7.10
N GLY A 221 -4.10 -3.70 8.06
CA GLY A 221 -3.68 -4.80 8.92
C GLY A 221 -4.64 -5.04 10.07
N VAL A 222 -4.87 -6.31 10.39
CA VAL A 222 -5.61 -6.74 11.59
C VAL A 222 -4.81 -7.79 12.35
N GLY A 223 -4.97 -7.79 13.67
CA GLY A 223 -4.48 -8.85 14.55
C GLY A 223 -5.59 -9.84 14.88
N ILE A 224 -5.32 -10.74 15.84
CA ILE A 224 -6.24 -11.78 16.27
C ILE A 224 -6.84 -11.52 17.66
N THR A 225 -6.83 -10.27 18.12
CA THR A 225 -7.40 -9.84 19.40
C THR A 225 -8.93 -10.07 19.47
N GLY A 226 -9.49 -10.04 20.68
CA GLY A 226 -10.91 -10.25 20.89
C GLY A 226 -11.83 -9.33 20.09
N ASN A 227 -11.38 -8.13 19.75
CA ASN A 227 -12.11 -7.13 18.94
C ASN A 227 -11.78 -7.17 17.44
N MET A 228 -11.15 -8.24 16.94
CA MET A 228 -10.77 -8.38 15.53
C MET A 228 -11.93 -8.12 14.57
N MET A 229 -13.09 -8.74 14.81
CA MET A 229 -14.25 -8.59 13.92
C MET A 229 -14.82 -7.18 13.94
N GLU A 230 -14.87 -6.50 15.08
CA GLU A 230 -15.28 -5.11 15.20
C GLU A 230 -14.37 -4.20 14.34
N ARG A 231 -13.05 -4.45 14.36
CA ARG A 231 -12.08 -3.75 13.51
C ARG A 231 -12.31 -4.04 12.02
N VAL A 232 -12.51 -5.29 11.65
CA VAL A 232 -12.84 -5.68 10.26
C VAL A 232 -14.12 -4.98 9.79
N ASP A 233 -15.18 -4.99 10.62
CA ASP A 233 -16.46 -4.34 10.30
C ASP A 233 -16.30 -2.83 10.04
N ALA A 234 -15.50 -2.13 10.88
CA ALA A 234 -15.22 -0.72 10.70
C ALA A 234 -14.42 -0.43 9.41
N LEU A 235 -13.42 -1.28 9.09
CA LEU A 235 -12.61 -1.16 7.89
C LEU A 235 -13.44 -1.44 6.62
N VAL A 236 -14.32 -2.42 6.64
CA VAL A 236 -15.25 -2.72 5.52
C VAL A 236 -16.21 -1.55 5.29
N LYS A 237 -16.75 -0.94 6.35
CA LYS A 237 -17.56 0.28 6.25
C LYS A 237 -16.80 1.46 5.64
N SER A 238 -15.49 1.53 5.82
CA SER A 238 -14.61 2.52 5.18
C SER A 238 -14.12 2.08 3.79
N HIS A 239 -14.69 1.03 3.21
CA HIS A 239 -14.41 0.52 1.87
C HIS A 239 -12.97 0.04 1.67
N VAL A 240 -12.35 -0.60 2.67
CA VAL A 240 -11.06 -1.24 2.52
C VAL A 240 -11.10 -2.31 1.41
N ASP A 241 -10.07 -2.39 0.56
CA ASP A 241 -10.05 -3.35 -0.55
C ASP A 241 -9.49 -4.71 -0.12
N VAL A 242 -8.57 -4.72 0.83
CA VAL A 242 -7.92 -5.95 1.31
C VAL A 242 -7.58 -5.86 2.79
N ILE A 243 -7.84 -6.94 3.50
CA ILE A 243 -7.42 -7.12 4.89
C ILE A 243 -6.15 -7.97 4.94
N VAL A 244 -5.17 -7.55 5.73
CA VAL A 244 -3.96 -8.31 6.01
C VAL A 244 -4.02 -8.86 7.43
N VAL A 245 -4.24 -10.17 7.56
CA VAL A 245 -4.12 -10.88 8.85
C VAL A 245 -2.63 -11.08 9.11
N ASP A 246 -2.07 -10.23 9.97
CA ASP A 246 -0.63 -10.08 10.16
C ASP A 246 -0.15 -10.65 11.49
N SER A 247 0.72 -11.65 11.45
CA SER A 247 1.27 -12.35 12.60
C SER A 247 2.75 -12.70 12.39
N ALA A 248 3.49 -12.83 13.48
CA ALA A 248 4.86 -13.35 13.45
C ALA A 248 4.91 -14.83 13.01
N HIS A 249 3.80 -15.58 13.21
CA HIS A 249 3.68 -16.99 12.82
C HIS A 249 2.28 -17.29 12.27
N GLY A 250 2.13 -17.16 10.95
CA GLY A 250 0.85 -17.38 10.26
C GLY A 250 0.37 -18.84 10.26
N HIS A 251 1.27 -19.82 10.38
CA HIS A 251 0.93 -21.24 10.45
C HIS A 251 0.54 -21.68 11.87
N SER A 252 -0.41 -20.98 12.46
CA SER A 252 -0.95 -21.28 13.79
C SER A 252 -2.45 -21.41 13.77
N LYS A 253 -3.01 -22.22 14.67
CA LYS A 253 -4.46 -22.50 14.76
C LYS A 253 -5.28 -21.21 14.80
N ASN A 254 -4.88 -20.25 15.64
CA ASN A 254 -5.65 -19.02 15.84
C ASN A 254 -5.68 -18.15 14.57
N ILE A 255 -4.60 -18.13 13.78
CA ILE A 255 -4.54 -17.39 12.51
C ILE A 255 -5.43 -18.07 11.46
N LEU A 256 -5.36 -19.40 11.35
CA LEU A 256 -6.22 -20.16 10.43
C LEU A 256 -7.71 -19.94 10.76
N GLU A 257 -8.08 -19.98 12.04
CA GLU A 257 -9.43 -19.70 12.51
C GLU A 257 -9.86 -18.25 12.24
N ALA A 258 -8.96 -17.28 12.43
CA ALA A 258 -9.23 -15.87 12.13
C ALA A 258 -9.53 -15.66 10.64
N VAL A 259 -8.71 -16.23 9.74
CA VAL A 259 -8.94 -16.17 8.30
C VAL A 259 -10.30 -16.77 7.93
N LYS A 260 -10.64 -17.98 8.45
CA LYS A 260 -11.93 -18.63 8.23
C LYS A 260 -13.09 -17.75 8.71
N LYS A 261 -12.97 -17.16 9.89
CA LYS A 261 -14.02 -16.31 10.50
C LYS A 261 -14.27 -15.06 9.68
N ILE A 262 -13.22 -14.37 9.24
CA ILE A 262 -13.35 -13.17 8.39
C ILE A 262 -13.98 -13.56 7.05
N LYS A 263 -13.48 -14.64 6.42
CA LYS A 263 -13.98 -15.08 5.11
C LYS A 263 -15.45 -15.55 5.16
N ALA A 264 -15.87 -16.15 6.25
CA ALA A 264 -17.27 -16.53 6.46
C ALA A 264 -18.21 -15.32 6.62
N ALA A 265 -17.74 -14.25 7.30
CA ALA A 265 -18.50 -13.01 7.48
C ALA A 265 -18.52 -12.14 6.20
N TYR A 266 -17.43 -12.13 5.46
CA TYR A 266 -17.22 -11.31 4.26
C TYR A 266 -16.64 -12.13 3.11
N PRO A 267 -17.44 -12.96 2.39
CA PRO A 267 -16.95 -13.88 1.36
C PRO A 267 -16.19 -13.21 0.21
N ASP A 268 -16.59 -12.00 -0.17
CA ASP A 268 -15.98 -11.24 -1.26
C ASP A 268 -14.75 -10.43 -0.87
N LEU A 269 -14.56 -10.15 0.43
CA LEU A 269 -13.40 -9.40 0.93
C LEU A 269 -12.13 -10.17 0.66
N GLN A 270 -11.13 -9.49 0.10
CA GLN A 270 -9.84 -10.09 -0.16
C GLN A 270 -9.01 -10.15 1.13
N ILE A 271 -8.39 -11.31 1.38
CA ILE A 271 -7.61 -11.57 2.60
C ILE A 271 -6.20 -12.00 2.22
N ILE A 272 -5.22 -11.24 2.69
CA ILE A 272 -3.82 -11.64 2.71
C ILE A 272 -3.52 -12.18 4.11
N ALA A 273 -2.87 -13.32 4.21
CA ALA A 273 -2.51 -13.89 5.51
C ALA A 273 -1.01 -14.25 5.59
N GLY A 274 -0.41 -14.07 6.74
CA GLY A 274 0.99 -14.37 7.03
C GLY A 274 1.42 -13.95 8.43
N ASN A 275 2.74 -14.05 8.76
CA ASN A 275 3.80 -14.44 7.83
C ASN A 275 4.08 -15.94 7.94
N ILE A 276 4.49 -16.49 6.83
CA ILE A 276 4.83 -17.91 6.69
C ILE A 276 6.20 -18.08 6.01
N ALA A 277 6.72 -19.30 5.99
CA ALA A 277 8.00 -19.60 5.35
C ALA A 277 8.04 -20.99 4.69
N THR A 278 6.94 -21.74 4.66
CA THR A 278 6.88 -23.10 4.13
C THR A 278 5.66 -23.34 3.25
N GLY A 279 5.78 -24.27 2.30
CA GLY A 279 4.66 -24.69 1.46
C GLY A 279 3.49 -25.29 2.24
N ALA A 280 3.76 -26.03 3.32
CA ALA A 280 2.72 -26.56 4.20
C ALA A 280 1.90 -25.44 4.85
N ALA A 281 2.55 -24.34 5.28
CA ALA A 281 1.89 -23.18 5.83
C ALA A 281 1.07 -22.44 4.75
N ALA A 282 1.61 -22.31 3.53
CA ALA A 282 0.89 -21.74 2.40
C ALA A 282 -0.42 -22.51 2.13
N LYS A 283 -0.34 -23.84 2.04
CA LYS A 283 -1.50 -24.70 1.87
C LYS A 283 -2.56 -24.48 2.95
N ALA A 284 -2.14 -24.49 4.22
CA ALA A 284 -3.06 -24.31 5.35
C ALA A 284 -3.81 -22.98 5.32
N LEU A 285 -3.12 -21.86 4.99
CA LEU A 285 -3.74 -20.56 4.87
C LEU A 285 -4.69 -20.45 3.67
N ILE A 286 -4.31 -21.04 2.52
CA ILE A 286 -5.14 -21.07 1.31
C ILE A 286 -6.43 -21.85 1.58
N GLU A 287 -6.34 -23.03 2.20
CA GLU A 287 -7.49 -23.85 2.58
C GLU A 287 -8.36 -23.18 3.66
N ALA A 288 -7.78 -22.28 4.46
CA ALA A 288 -8.54 -21.44 5.39
C ALA A 288 -9.29 -20.29 4.71
N GLY A 289 -9.00 -19.98 3.44
CA GLY A 289 -9.67 -18.95 2.64
C GLY A 289 -8.83 -17.71 2.34
N ALA A 290 -7.51 -17.75 2.52
CA ALA A 290 -6.64 -16.65 2.12
C ALA A 290 -6.61 -16.48 0.59
N ASP A 291 -6.67 -15.24 0.12
CA ASP A 291 -6.62 -14.87 -1.30
C ASP A 291 -5.20 -14.53 -1.76
N ALA A 292 -4.28 -14.34 -0.83
CA ALA A 292 -2.83 -14.28 -1.04
C ALA A 292 -2.10 -14.68 0.25
N VAL A 293 -0.87 -15.17 0.13
CA VAL A 293 -0.02 -15.55 1.27
C VAL A 293 1.21 -14.66 1.35
N LYS A 294 1.53 -14.20 2.56
CA LYS A 294 2.66 -13.30 2.83
C LYS A 294 3.81 -14.07 3.47
N VAL A 295 4.96 -14.07 2.79
CA VAL A 295 6.12 -14.92 3.08
C VAL A 295 7.28 -14.09 3.63
N GLY A 296 7.76 -14.48 4.82
CA GLY A 296 8.94 -13.85 5.44
C GLY A 296 8.94 -14.02 6.95
N ILE A 297 9.76 -14.94 7.46
CA ILE A 297 10.01 -15.14 8.90
C ILE A 297 11.45 -14.72 9.20
N GLY A 298 11.57 -13.53 9.80
CA GLY A 298 12.85 -12.99 10.28
C GLY A 298 13.78 -12.34 9.24
N PRO A 299 13.41 -12.04 7.97
CA PRO A 299 14.34 -11.42 7.03
C PRO A 299 14.43 -9.89 7.15
N GLY A 300 13.51 -9.24 7.86
CA GLY A 300 13.47 -7.78 7.98
C GLY A 300 14.70 -7.20 8.68
N SER A 301 15.15 -6.02 8.27
CA SER A 301 16.35 -5.35 8.80
C SER A 301 16.29 -5.01 10.30
N ILE A 302 15.07 -4.88 10.85
CA ILE A 302 14.80 -4.57 12.25
C ILE A 302 14.32 -5.79 13.04
N CYS A 303 14.25 -6.97 12.42
CA CYS A 303 13.75 -8.19 13.03
C CYS A 303 14.88 -8.97 13.70
N THR A 304 14.64 -9.41 14.94
CA THR A 304 15.58 -10.25 15.68
C THR A 304 15.04 -11.66 15.98
N THR A 305 13.92 -12.06 15.40
CA THR A 305 13.31 -13.39 15.59
C THR A 305 14.31 -14.52 15.37
N ARG A 306 15.14 -14.45 14.34
CA ARG A 306 16.15 -15.49 14.05
C ARG A 306 17.23 -15.59 15.11
N VAL A 307 17.56 -14.48 15.76
CA VAL A 307 18.59 -14.42 16.82
C VAL A 307 17.98 -14.77 18.18
N VAL A 308 16.80 -14.24 18.49
CA VAL A 308 16.15 -14.40 19.80
C VAL A 308 15.48 -15.77 19.93
N ALA A 309 14.73 -16.17 18.90
CA ALA A 309 13.96 -17.42 18.89
C ALA A 309 14.65 -18.57 18.15
N GLY A 310 15.67 -18.29 17.32
CA GLY A 310 16.32 -19.30 16.48
C GLY A 310 15.47 -19.80 15.32
N ILE A 311 14.44 -19.04 14.92
CA ILE A 311 13.43 -19.44 13.94
C ILE A 311 13.53 -18.58 12.69
N GLY A 312 13.46 -19.22 11.51
CA GLY A 312 13.42 -18.55 10.22
C GLY A 312 13.79 -19.45 9.06
N VAL A 313 13.50 -18.99 7.86
CA VAL A 313 13.93 -19.61 6.59
C VAL A 313 14.49 -18.50 5.71
N PRO A 314 15.66 -18.67 5.07
CA PRO A 314 16.21 -17.71 4.11
C PRO A 314 15.23 -17.42 2.98
N GLN A 315 15.15 -16.17 2.55
CA GLN A 315 13.97 -15.63 1.87
C GLN A 315 13.72 -16.22 0.48
N ILE A 316 14.74 -16.49 -0.32
CA ILE A 316 14.57 -17.13 -1.63
C ILE A 316 13.98 -18.54 -1.46
N THR A 317 14.54 -19.33 -0.53
CA THR A 317 14.01 -20.66 -0.22
C THR A 317 12.56 -20.60 0.25
N ALA A 318 12.23 -19.68 1.15
CA ALA A 318 10.86 -19.52 1.65
C ALA A 318 9.86 -19.16 0.54
N ILE A 319 10.23 -18.22 -0.35
CA ILE A 319 9.38 -17.83 -1.48
C ILE A 319 9.16 -19.00 -2.43
N MET A 320 10.23 -19.69 -2.83
CA MET A 320 10.13 -20.84 -3.76
C MET A 320 9.27 -21.98 -3.18
N ASP A 321 9.45 -22.31 -1.91
CA ASP A 321 8.67 -23.37 -1.25
C ASP A 321 7.18 -23.01 -1.14
N CYS A 322 6.86 -21.79 -0.75
CA CYS A 322 5.48 -21.30 -0.71
C CYS A 322 4.86 -21.20 -2.11
N TYR A 323 5.60 -20.67 -3.10
CA TYR A 323 5.11 -20.51 -4.47
C TYR A 323 4.79 -21.84 -5.14
N LYS A 324 5.63 -22.86 -4.92
CA LYS A 324 5.40 -24.22 -5.46
C LYS A 324 4.01 -24.74 -5.12
N VAL A 325 3.53 -24.47 -3.91
CA VAL A 325 2.19 -24.88 -3.46
C VAL A 325 1.13 -23.86 -3.90
N ALA A 326 1.36 -22.57 -3.68
CA ALA A 326 0.39 -21.52 -3.97
C ALA A 326 0.00 -21.46 -5.46
N LYS A 327 0.94 -21.77 -6.36
CA LYS A 327 0.72 -21.85 -7.81
C LYS A 327 -0.39 -22.85 -8.17
N GLU A 328 -0.45 -24.00 -7.49
CA GLU A 328 -1.47 -25.04 -7.73
C GLU A 328 -2.90 -24.55 -7.43
N TYR A 329 -3.03 -23.58 -6.53
CA TYR A 329 -4.31 -22.98 -6.13
C TYR A 329 -4.60 -21.64 -6.82
N GLY A 330 -3.71 -21.17 -7.70
CA GLY A 330 -3.81 -19.84 -8.32
C GLY A 330 -3.77 -18.69 -7.30
N VAL A 331 -3.04 -18.86 -6.19
CA VAL A 331 -2.96 -17.87 -5.11
C VAL A 331 -1.63 -17.12 -5.20
N PRO A 332 -1.65 -15.76 -5.26
CA PRO A 332 -0.44 -14.95 -5.28
C PRO A 332 0.39 -15.06 -4.01
N VAL A 333 1.71 -14.90 -4.17
CA VAL A 333 2.70 -14.88 -3.10
C VAL A 333 3.26 -13.46 -2.94
N ILE A 334 3.33 -12.98 -1.71
CA ILE A 334 3.91 -11.69 -1.35
C ILE A 334 5.22 -11.94 -0.61
N ALA A 335 6.33 -11.42 -1.15
CA ALA A 335 7.64 -11.47 -0.49
C ALA A 335 7.77 -10.30 0.50
N ASP A 336 7.87 -10.59 1.79
CA ASP A 336 7.91 -9.60 2.86
C ASP A 336 9.25 -9.64 3.61
N GLY A 337 10.04 -8.57 3.46
CA GLY A 337 11.28 -8.36 4.17
C GLY A 337 12.54 -8.86 3.46
N GLY A 338 13.69 -8.35 3.92
CA GLY A 338 15.02 -8.71 3.41
C GLY A 338 15.43 -7.99 2.13
N ILE A 339 14.56 -7.21 1.53
CA ILE A 339 14.79 -6.47 0.28
C ILE A 339 15.54 -5.17 0.59
N LYS A 340 16.73 -5.02 -0.01
CA LYS A 340 17.61 -3.86 0.14
C LYS A 340 17.76 -3.05 -1.14
N TYR A 341 17.61 -3.70 -2.29
CA TYR A 341 17.81 -3.13 -3.63
C TYR A 341 16.72 -3.59 -4.60
N SER A 342 16.59 -2.89 -5.72
CA SER A 342 15.70 -3.32 -6.81
C SER A 342 16.08 -4.71 -7.38
N GLY A 343 17.37 -5.05 -7.37
CA GLY A 343 17.84 -6.38 -7.74
C GLY A 343 17.28 -7.51 -6.86
N ASP A 344 17.09 -7.27 -5.56
CA ASP A 344 16.45 -8.23 -4.66
C ASP A 344 14.96 -8.41 -4.99
N MET A 345 14.29 -7.33 -5.43
CA MET A 345 12.91 -7.43 -5.92
C MET A 345 12.84 -8.31 -7.17
N THR A 346 13.74 -8.11 -8.13
CA THR A 346 13.79 -8.93 -9.35
C THR A 346 14.02 -10.40 -9.01
N LYS A 347 14.91 -10.68 -8.05
CA LYS A 347 15.15 -12.04 -7.52
C LYS A 347 13.92 -12.63 -6.82
N ALA A 348 13.22 -11.83 -6.00
CA ALA A 348 11.99 -12.25 -5.31
C ALA A 348 10.89 -12.62 -6.32
N LEU A 349 10.70 -11.79 -7.35
CA LEU A 349 9.73 -12.05 -8.42
C LEU A 349 10.08 -13.31 -9.21
N ALA A 350 11.36 -13.48 -9.59
CA ALA A 350 11.83 -14.71 -10.26
C ALA A 350 11.68 -15.97 -9.39
N ALA A 351 11.80 -15.84 -8.07
CA ALA A 351 11.59 -16.93 -7.12
C ALA A 351 10.12 -17.34 -6.95
N GLY A 352 9.17 -16.56 -7.50
CA GLY A 352 7.74 -16.86 -7.49
C GLY A 352 6.86 -15.84 -6.78
N ALA A 353 7.41 -14.76 -6.23
CA ALA A 353 6.58 -13.68 -5.67
C ALA A 353 5.82 -12.93 -6.77
N ASN A 354 4.63 -12.47 -6.44
CA ASN A 354 3.85 -11.55 -7.26
C ASN A 354 4.10 -10.10 -6.86
N VAL A 355 4.26 -9.85 -5.57
CA VAL A 355 4.41 -8.52 -4.99
C VAL A 355 5.49 -8.55 -3.91
N CYS A 356 6.24 -7.46 -3.77
CA CYS A 356 7.21 -7.24 -2.71
C CYS A 356 6.68 -6.26 -1.68
N MET A 357 6.57 -6.68 -0.42
CA MET A 357 6.28 -5.79 0.71
C MET A 357 7.60 -5.28 1.29
N MET A 358 7.70 -3.96 1.46
CA MET A 358 8.93 -3.32 1.92
C MET A 358 8.65 -2.34 3.06
N GLY A 359 9.47 -2.41 4.10
CA GLY A 359 9.47 -1.50 5.26
C GLY A 359 10.60 -0.48 5.16
N SER A 360 11.85 -0.91 5.37
CA SER A 360 13.03 -0.03 5.41
C SER A 360 13.22 0.82 4.14
N MET A 361 12.88 0.26 2.98
CA MET A 361 12.98 0.98 1.71
C MET A 361 12.10 2.23 1.66
N PHE A 362 10.93 2.20 2.31
CA PHE A 362 9.96 3.29 2.30
C PHE A 362 9.91 4.09 3.61
N ALA A 363 10.45 3.56 4.71
CA ALA A 363 10.45 4.25 6.01
C ALA A 363 11.17 5.60 5.99
N GLY A 364 12.17 5.78 5.10
CA GLY A 364 12.90 7.02 4.90
C GLY A 364 12.19 8.07 4.03
N CYS A 365 11.04 7.73 3.42
CA CYS A 365 10.32 8.65 2.53
C CYS A 365 9.53 9.70 3.32
N ASP A 366 9.24 10.84 2.67
CA ASP A 366 8.46 11.94 3.25
C ASP A 366 7.07 11.49 3.75
N GLU A 367 6.47 10.55 3.05
CA GLU A 367 5.11 10.08 3.30
C GLU A 367 5.00 9.07 4.46
N ALA A 368 6.12 8.50 4.91
CA ALA A 368 6.14 7.62 6.07
C ALA A 368 5.87 8.40 7.38
N PRO A 369 5.14 7.83 8.35
CA PRO A 369 4.77 8.52 9.58
C PRO A 369 5.92 8.69 10.59
N GLY A 370 7.03 7.98 10.45
CA GLY A 370 8.19 8.09 11.32
C GLY A 370 8.70 9.52 11.43
N THR A 371 9.08 9.94 12.64
CA THR A 371 9.58 11.30 12.90
C THR A 371 10.98 11.53 12.31
N PHE A 372 11.27 12.77 11.95
CA PHE A 372 12.59 13.16 11.50
C PHE A 372 13.58 13.25 12.66
N GLU A 373 14.80 12.78 12.40
CA GLU A 373 15.96 12.96 13.28
C GLU A 373 17.12 13.58 12.50
N LEU A 374 17.87 14.48 13.15
CA LEU A 374 19.13 14.99 12.64
C LEU A 374 20.28 14.30 13.37
N TYR A 375 21.12 13.59 12.63
CA TYR A 375 22.29 12.89 13.21
C TYR A 375 23.51 13.12 12.31
N GLN A 376 24.61 13.57 12.90
CA GLN A 376 25.86 13.88 12.20
C GLN A 376 25.67 14.76 10.94
N GLY A 377 24.76 15.76 11.04
CA GLY A 377 24.47 16.68 9.93
C GLY A 377 23.59 16.12 8.81
N ARG A 378 23.14 14.86 8.92
CA ARG A 378 22.25 14.23 7.93
C ARG A 378 20.85 14.00 8.52
N LYS A 379 19.85 14.03 7.63
CA LYS A 379 18.46 13.71 8.00
C LYS A 379 18.22 12.21 7.98
N TYR A 380 17.53 11.74 9.00
CA TYR A 380 17.05 10.36 9.14
C TYR A 380 15.57 10.37 9.52
N LYS A 381 14.93 9.21 9.38
CA LYS A 381 13.60 8.96 9.93
C LYS A 381 13.65 7.78 10.91
N VAL A 382 12.87 7.87 11.97
CA VAL A 382 12.69 6.76 12.92
C VAL A 382 12.04 5.58 12.20
N TYR A 383 12.61 4.41 12.40
CA TYR A 383 12.09 3.15 11.88
C TYR A 383 12.23 2.07 12.95
N ARG A 384 11.13 1.36 13.22
CA ARG A 384 11.12 0.32 14.25
C ARG A 384 10.41 -0.95 13.80
N GLY A 385 10.86 -2.09 14.35
CA GLY A 385 10.21 -3.38 14.21
C GLY A 385 8.92 -3.44 15.00
N MET A 386 7.91 -4.15 14.47
CA MET A 386 6.65 -4.40 15.19
C MET A 386 6.87 -5.25 16.45
N GLY A 387 7.99 -5.97 16.55
CA GLY A 387 8.44 -6.70 17.73
C GLY A 387 9.35 -5.90 18.66
N SER A 388 9.56 -4.60 18.45
CA SER A 388 10.27 -3.73 19.40
C SER A 388 9.41 -3.45 20.63
N ILE A 389 10.03 -3.09 21.75
CA ILE A 389 9.31 -2.81 23.00
C ILE A 389 8.27 -1.72 22.78
N ALA A 390 8.65 -0.59 22.18
CA ALA A 390 7.73 0.51 21.97
C ALA A 390 6.58 0.16 21.02
N ALA A 391 6.81 -0.61 19.94
CA ALA A 391 5.74 -1.06 19.07
C ALA A 391 4.77 -2.02 19.76
N MET A 392 5.29 -2.94 20.60
CA MET A 392 4.47 -3.86 21.39
C MET A 392 3.63 -3.12 22.43
N GLU A 393 4.18 -2.12 23.10
CA GLU A 393 3.44 -1.29 24.07
C GLU A 393 2.32 -0.49 23.41
N ASN A 394 2.48 -0.15 22.13
CA ASN A 394 1.51 0.61 21.34
C ASN A 394 0.50 -0.27 20.55
N GLY A 395 0.47 -1.59 20.75
CA GLY A 395 -0.60 -2.43 20.22
C GLY A 395 -0.18 -3.67 19.42
N SER A 396 1.12 -3.96 19.24
CA SER A 396 1.57 -5.13 18.47
C SER A 396 1.91 -6.39 19.29
N LYS A 397 1.53 -6.44 20.58
CA LYS A 397 1.74 -7.60 21.46
C LYS A 397 1.13 -8.89 20.94
N ASP A 398 -0.06 -8.80 20.36
CA ASP A 398 -0.81 -9.92 19.77
C ASP A 398 -0.08 -10.56 18.58
N ARG A 399 0.66 -9.77 17.79
CA ARG A 399 1.48 -10.27 16.69
C ARG A 399 2.50 -11.31 17.15
N TYR A 400 3.00 -11.17 18.39
CA TYR A 400 4.02 -12.01 19.03
C TYR A 400 3.46 -12.89 20.16
N PHE A 401 2.14 -13.03 20.26
CA PHE A 401 1.45 -13.84 21.26
C PHE A 401 1.80 -13.45 22.72
N GLN A 402 2.04 -12.16 22.99
CA GLN A 402 2.46 -11.64 24.29
C GLN A 402 1.42 -10.72 24.96
N GLU A 403 0.14 -10.83 24.64
CA GLU A 403 -0.93 -9.96 25.18
C GLU A 403 -1.03 -10.02 26.72
N GLY A 404 -0.86 -11.20 27.31
CA GLY A 404 -0.92 -11.41 28.76
C GLY A 404 0.44 -11.35 29.47
N ALA A 405 1.54 -11.02 28.78
CA ALA A 405 2.88 -11.06 29.35
C ALA A 405 3.10 -9.92 30.35
N LYS A 406 3.57 -10.25 31.56
CA LYS A 406 4.00 -9.26 32.58
C LYS A 406 5.27 -8.52 32.17
N LYS A 407 6.14 -9.15 31.38
CA LYS A 407 7.37 -8.59 30.84
C LYS A 407 7.50 -9.03 29.39
N LEU A 408 7.77 -8.10 28.48
CA LEU A 408 7.89 -8.38 27.05
C LEU A 408 9.27 -8.97 26.71
N VAL A 409 9.27 -9.87 25.73
CA VAL A 409 10.47 -10.40 25.08
C VAL A 409 10.48 -9.85 23.65
N PRO A 410 11.29 -8.83 23.34
CA PRO A 410 11.28 -8.22 22.02
C PRO A 410 11.92 -9.14 20.97
N GLU A 411 11.31 -9.15 19.78
CA GLU A 411 11.83 -9.79 18.57
C GLU A 411 12.11 -8.76 17.45
N GLY A 412 12.40 -7.53 17.84
CA GLY A 412 12.72 -6.43 16.94
C GLY A 412 13.40 -5.29 17.67
N VAL A 413 14.07 -4.46 16.91
CA VAL A 413 14.79 -3.27 17.39
C VAL A 413 14.16 -1.99 16.86
N GLU A 414 14.56 -0.88 17.49
CA GLU A 414 14.28 0.48 17.02
C GLU A 414 15.57 1.08 16.47
N GLY A 415 15.45 1.85 15.40
CA GLY A 415 16.57 2.50 14.76
C GLY A 415 16.10 3.65 13.88
N ARG A 416 16.95 4.06 12.98
CA ARG A 416 16.70 5.11 12.01
C ARG A 416 17.18 4.66 10.64
N VAL A 417 16.52 5.17 9.60
CA VAL A 417 16.92 4.99 8.19
C VAL A 417 17.23 6.35 7.58
N ALA A 418 18.14 6.38 6.63
CA ALA A 418 18.46 7.59 5.89
C ALA A 418 17.20 8.17 5.23
N TYR A 419 17.07 9.49 5.27
CA TYR A 419 16.01 10.20 4.55
C TYR A 419 16.21 10.05 3.03
N LYS A 420 15.14 9.72 2.31
CA LYS A 420 15.17 9.36 0.88
C LYS A 420 14.39 10.33 -0.04
N GLY A 421 13.79 11.39 0.51
CA GLY A 421 12.92 12.27 -0.26
C GLY A 421 11.53 11.69 -0.46
N THR A 422 10.94 11.93 -1.63
CA THR A 422 9.57 11.47 -1.93
C THR A 422 9.50 9.98 -2.22
N LEU A 423 8.34 9.37 -1.96
CA LEU A 423 8.08 8.00 -2.38
C LEU A 423 8.14 7.85 -3.91
N GLU A 424 7.67 8.84 -4.65
CA GLU A 424 7.68 8.87 -6.12
C GLU A 424 9.09 8.67 -6.68
N ASP A 425 10.08 9.40 -6.16
CA ASP A 425 11.48 9.27 -6.58
C ASP A 425 12.05 7.87 -6.25
N THR A 426 11.74 7.36 -5.06
CA THR A 426 12.17 6.01 -4.63
C THR A 426 11.56 4.94 -5.53
N VAL A 427 10.27 4.99 -5.79
CA VAL A 427 9.57 4.02 -6.66
C VAL A 427 10.09 4.10 -8.09
N PHE A 428 10.36 5.29 -8.60
CA PHE A 428 10.95 5.47 -9.94
C PHE A 428 12.26 4.69 -10.09
N GLN A 429 13.18 4.80 -9.12
CA GLN A 429 14.44 4.07 -9.12
C GLN A 429 14.24 2.55 -9.04
N LEU A 430 13.33 2.10 -8.17
CA LEU A 430 13.02 0.67 -8.00
C LEU A 430 12.41 0.07 -9.27
N VAL A 431 11.45 0.74 -9.87
CA VAL A 431 10.82 0.32 -11.15
C VAL A 431 11.85 0.24 -12.26
N GLY A 432 12.73 1.24 -12.37
CA GLY A 432 13.83 1.26 -13.33
C GLY A 432 14.74 0.04 -13.17
N GLY A 433 15.12 -0.29 -11.93
CA GLY A 433 15.97 -1.44 -11.64
C GLY A 433 15.30 -2.78 -11.95
N ILE A 434 14.01 -2.96 -11.63
CA ILE A 434 13.27 -4.19 -11.98
C ILE A 434 13.18 -4.34 -13.50
N ARG A 435 12.83 -3.27 -14.22
CA ARG A 435 12.77 -3.30 -15.69
C ARG A 435 14.12 -3.63 -16.31
N SER A 436 15.21 -3.10 -15.77
CA SER A 436 16.57 -3.44 -16.21
C SER A 436 16.84 -4.94 -16.00
N GLY A 437 16.57 -5.46 -14.80
CA GLY A 437 16.77 -6.90 -14.49
C GLY A 437 15.94 -7.83 -15.38
N MET A 438 14.67 -7.53 -15.59
CA MET A 438 13.78 -8.28 -16.47
C MET A 438 14.25 -8.21 -17.93
N GLY A 439 14.72 -7.04 -18.37
CA GLY A 439 15.34 -6.85 -19.70
C GLY A 439 16.55 -7.73 -19.91
N TYR A 440 17.47 -7.83 -18.94
CA TYR A 440 18.60 -8.75 -19.00
C TYR A 440 18.19 -10.24 -19.05
N CYS A 441 17.06 -10.59 -18.46
CA CYS A 441 16.52 -11.96 -18.51
C CYS A 441 15.67 -12.22 -19.76
N GLY A 442 15.44 -11.25 -20.65
CA GLY A 442 14.57 -11.40 -21.82
C GLY A 442 13.08 -11.58 -21.48
N CYS A 443 12.64 -11.14 -20.29
CA CYS A 443 11.28 -11.36 -19.77
C CYS A 443 10.45 -10.09 -19.89
N LYS A 444 9.34 -10.15 -20.61
CA LYS A 444 8.43 -9.01 -20.80
C LYS A 444 7.49 -8.81 -19.60
N THR A 445 7.03 -9.91 -19.01
CA THR A 445 6.09 -9.92 -17.88
C THR A 445 6.71 -10.56 -16.64
N ILE A 446 6.10 -10.34 -15.47
CA ILE A 446 6.52 -10.99 -14.22
C ILE A 446 6.33 -12.53 -14.31
N GLU A 447 5.30 -12.99 -15.00
CA GLU A 447 5.08 -14.44 -15.18
C GLU A 447 6.17 -15.04 -16.07
N ASP A 448 6.62 -14.36 -17.15
CA ASP A 448 7.78 -14.80 -17.94
C ASP A 448 9.02 -14.93 -17.06
N LEU A 449 9.24 -13.98 -16.14
CA LEU A 449 10.38 -14.01 -15.24
C LEU A 449 10.34 -15.19 -14.26
N LYS A 450 9.16 -15.54 -13.74
CA LYS A 450 8.97 -16.74 -12.90
C LYS A 450 9.23 -18.04 -13.66
N GLU A 451 8.84 -18.10 -14.92
CA GLU A 451 8.98 -19.31 -15.74
C GLU A 451 10.39 -19.49 -16.30
N ASN A 452 11.03 -18.40 -16.72
CA ASN A 452 12.30 -18.44 -17.46
C ASN A 452 13.51 -18.01 -16.64
N GLY A 453 13.32 -17.34 -15.48
CA GLY A 453 14.40 -16.85 -14.62
C GLY A 453 15.27 -18.01 -14.11
N GLN A 454 16.58 -17.89 -14.28
CA GLN A 454 17.56 -18.88 -13.81
C GLN A 454 18.49 -18.25 -12.79
N PHE A 455 18.70 -18.95 -11.69
CA PHE A 455 19.62 -18.52 -10.63
C PHE A 455 20.94 -19.27 -10.68
N VAL A 456 22.02 -18.57 -10.40
CA VAL A 456 23.30 -19.14 -10.03
C VAL A 456 23.60 -18.83 -8.58
N LYS A 457 24.04 -19.84 -7.83
CA LYS A 457 24.53 -19.60 -6.44
C LYS A 457 25.90 -18.92 -6.50
N ILE A 458 26.10 -17.97 -5.62
CA ILE A 458 27.35 -17.22 -5.49
C ILE A 458 27.99 -17.42 -4.12
N THR A 459 29.27 -17.11 -4.01
CA THR A 459 30.04 -17.13 -2.77
C THR A 459 30.09 -15.75 -2.13
N ALA A 460 30.58 -15.65 -0.89
CA ALA A 460 30.85 -14.37 -0.24
C ALA A 460 31.86 -13.50 -1.04
N ALA A 461 32.79 -14.14 -1.77
CA ALA A 461 33.73 -13.43 -2.65
C ALA A 461 32.99 -12.79 -3.84
N SER A 462 32.06 -13.51 -4.45
CA SER A 462 31.23 -13.00 -5.56
C SER A 462 30.24 -11.93 -5.09
N LEU A 463 29.75 -12.03 -3.86
CA LEU A 463 28.93 -10.95 -3.27
C LEU A 463 29.73 -9.67 -3.13
N LYS A 464 30.98 -9.75 -2.67
CA LYS A 464 31.88 -8.58 -2.61
C LYS A 464 32.17 -8.00 -3.98
N GLU A 465 32.40 -8.85 -4.98
CA GLU A 465 32.60 -8.47 -6.40
C GLU A 465 31.37 -7.75 -6.97
N SER A 466 30.16 -8.07 -6.50
CA SER A 466 28.89 -7.49 -6.96
C SER A 466 28.68 -6.03 -6.50
N HIS A 467 29.42 -5.57 -5.51
CA HIS A 467 29.41 -4.18 -5.05
C HIS A 467 30.61 -3.40 -5.61
N PRO A 468 30.50 -2.07 -5.76
CA PRO A 468 31.66 -1.26 -6.09
C PRO A 468 32.82 -1.54 -5.13
N HIS A 469 33.99 -1.90 -5.68
CA HIS A 469 35.21 -2.24 -4.93
C HIS A 469 36.45 -1.59 -5.58
N ASP A 470 37.50 -1.46 -4.81
CA ASP A 470 38.79 -0.86 -5.22
C ASP A 470 38.69 0.60 -5.74
N ILE A 471 37.65 1.32 -5.32
CA ILE A 471 37.43 2.74 -5.59
C ILE A 471 36.91 3.47 -4.35
N HIS A 472 37.12 4.78 -4.32
CA HIS A 472 36.42 5.68 -3.40
C HIS A 472 35.25 6.32 -4.11
N ILE A 473 34.02 6.09 -3.63
CA ILE A 473 32.81 6.70 -4.18
C ILE A 473 32.84 8.20 -3.83
N THR A 474 32.97 9.05 -4.83
CA THR A 474 32.97 10.51 -4.64
C THR A 474 31.59 11.13 -4.83
N LYS A 475 30.68 10.42 -5.50
CA LYS A 475 29.28 10.80 -5.70
C LYS A 475 28.42 9.54 -5.70
N GLU A 476 27.49 9.47 -4.75
CA GLU A 476 26.54 8.37 -4.67
C GLU A 476 25.53 8.41 -5.84
N ALA A 477 25.06 7.23 -6.25
CA ALA A 477 23.97 7.10 -7.20
C ALA A 477 22.62 7.16 -6.44
N PRO A 478 21.53 7.62 -7.07
CA PRO A 478 20.22 7.70 -6.42
C PRO A 478 19.69 6.36 -5.88
N ASN A 479 20.19 5.25 -6.44
CA ASN A 479 19.79 3.88 -6.14
C ASN A 479 20.88 3.06 -5.45
N TYR A 480 21.99 3.67 -5.06
CA TYR A 480 23.09 3.02 -4.35
C TYR A 480 23.79 3.99 -3.40
N SER A 481 23.74 3.69 -2.10
CA SER A 481 24.39 4.46 -1.03
C SER A 481 25.39 3.60 -0.25
N THR A 482 26.43 4.24 0.27
CA THR A 482 27.40 3.61 1.18
C THR A 482 26.98 3.65 2.63
N ASP A 483 25.98 4.45 2.98
CA ASP A 483 25.50 4.61 4.36
C ASP A 483 24.68 3.41 4.87
N ASP A 484 24.29 2.49 3.99
CA ASP A 484 23.52 1.28 4.30
C ASP A 484 24.43 0.07 4.65
N LYS A 485 25.73 0.28 4.92
CA LYS A 485 26.71 -0.77 5.25
C LYS A 485 27.16 -0.73 6.70
#